data_8bd1f6ad5039e8b495525b710f0054f9
#
_entry.id   8bd1f6ad5039e8b495525b710f0054f9
#
_cell.length_a   1.000
_cell.length_b   1.000
_cell.length_c   1.000
_cell.angle_alpha   90.00
_cell.angle_beta   90.00
_cell.angle_gamma   90.00
#
_symmetry.space_group_name_H-M   'P 1'
#
loop_
_entity.id
_entity.type
_entity.pdbx_description
1 polymer ?
#
loop_
_entity_poly.entity_id
_entity_poly.type
_entity_poly.pdbx_seq_one_letter_code
_entity_poly.pdbx_strand_id
1 'polypeptide(L)'
;NLYAYMYFPILNAKNYYQGEIKDFSEVGIKAIDELTLEVTLENPTPYFLQLLDHYSMFPVHKPTIEKFGGADERGTRWTYAGNLVSNGPFKLTEWEINRSVVVEKNSFYYANEDVKLNRIIFYPTENGTTEERMFRAGQLHYTNDVPIDKIESYRSAGDQALKITPYLGTYFYRINTSVIHLQDPRVRRALAMTIDRELLTEQVLKAGQIPAYAMTPPDTLGYHAPVKFSFDPETARRLLAEAGYPDGEGFPVTEILYNTNEAHRKVAVAIQQMWQENLGISVELV
;
A
#
# COMPACT_ATOMS: atom_id res chain seq x y z
N ASN A 1 -6.43 15.27 -1.25
CA ASN A 1 -6.35 14.08 -0.41
C ASN A 1 -6.11 12.85 -1.30
N LEU A 2 -5.05 12.08 -1.01
CA LEU A 2 -4.71 10.86 -1.76
C LEU A 2 -5.77 9.75 -1.61
N TYR A 3 -6.53 9.78 -0.51
CA TYR A 3 -7.57 8.80 -0.19
C TYR A 3 -8.98 9.38 -0.34
N ALA A 4 -9.17 10.41 -1.16
CA ALA A 4 -10.49 11.00 -1.38
C ALA A 4 -11.54 9.98 -1.86
N TYR A 5 -11.11 8.97 -2.64
CA TYR A 5 -11.99 7.92 -3.13
C TYR A 5 -12.66 7.08 -2.02
N MET A 6 -12.09 7.04 -0.81
CA MET A 6 -12.69 6.36 0.33
C MET A 6 -14.00 7.04 0.79
N TYR A 7 -14.18 8.32 0.47
CA TYR A 7 -15.38 9.10 0.78
C TYR A 7 -16.44 9.06 -0.32
N PHE A 8 -16.13 8.54 -1.51
CA PHE A 8 -17.06 8.56 -2.66
C PHE A 8 -18.37 7.77 -2.49
N PRO A 9 -18.49 6.79 -1.56
CA PRO A 9 -19.80 6.27 -1.20
C PRO A 9 -20.75 7.27 -0.55
N ILE A 10 -20.24 8.36 0.01
CA ILE A 10 -21.05 9.42 0.62
C ILE A 10 -21.66 10.30 -0.49
N LEU A 11 -22.93 10.62 -0.36
CA LEU A 11 -23.69 11.44 -1.30
C LEU A 11 -22.90 12.70 -1.67
N ASN A 12 -22.74 12.95 -2.97
CA ASN A 12 -22.05 14.11 -3.55
C ASN A 12 -20.57 14.31 -3.16
N ALA A 13 -19.95 13.43 -2.38
CA ALA A 13 -18.55 13.59 -1.97
C ALA A 13 -17.58 13.58 -3.15
N LYS A 14 -17.84 12.76 -4.18
CA LYS A 14 -17.05 12.72 -5.41
C LYS A 14 -17.19 14.04 -6.20
N ASN A 15 -18.40 14.53 -6.40
CA ASN A 15 -18.69 15.75 -7.15
C ASN A 15 -18.09 16.99 -6.47
N TYR A 16 -18.13 17.01 -5.12
CA TYR A 16 -17.47 18.04 -4.32
C TYR A 16 -15.93 17.99 -4.48
N TYR A 17 -15.34 16.79 -4.41
CA TYR A 17 -13.90 16.62 -4.60
C TYR A 17 -13.43 17.03 -6.00
N GLN A 18 -14.23 16.81 -7.04
CA GLN A 18 -13.96 17.18 -8.42
C GLN A 18 -14.25 18.67 -8.71
N GLY A 19 -14.87 19.38 -7.77
CA GLY A 19 -15.22 20.80 -7.92
C GLY A 19 -16.48 21.06 -8.73
N GLU A 20 -17.26 20.02 -9.02
CA GLU A 20 -18.55 20.10 -9.69
C GLU A 20 -19.61 20.71 -8.76
N ILE A 21 -19.55 20.39 -7.49
CA ILE A 21 -20.31 21.00 -6.39
C ILE A 21 -19.33 21.80 -5.53
N LYS A 22 -19.71 23.02 -5.15
CA LYS A 22 -18.91 23.93 -4.31
C LYS A 22 -19.44 24.10 -2.91
N ASP A 23 -20.73 23.87 -2.72
CA ASP A 23 -21.37 23.98 -1.42
C ASP A 23 -21.26 22.66 -0.66
N PHE A 24 -20.50 22.66 0.44
CA PHE A 24 -20.34 21.47 1.27
C PHE A 24 -21.65 21.01 1.90
N SER A 25 -22.65 21.88 2.05
CA SER A 25 -23.96 21.50 2.59
C SER A 25 -24.73 20.49 1.72
N GLU A 26 -24.33 20.34 0.44
CA GLU A 26 -24.87 19.35 -0.48
C GLU A 26 -24.23 17.95 -0.32
N VAL A 27 -23.13 17.87 0.42
CA VAL A 27 -22.48 16.59 0.73
C VAL A 27 -23.23 15.87 1.84
N GLY A 28 -23.44 14.58 1.69
CA GLY A 28 -24.20 13.74 2.61
C GLY A 28 -23.58 13.56 4.00
N ILE A 29 -23.04 14.62 4.60
CA ILE A 29 -22.50 14.62 5.97
C ILE A 29 -23.11 15.80 6.73
N LYS A 30 -23.87 15.50 7.80
CA LYS A 30 -24.56 16.53 8.55
C LYS A 30 -24.47 16.28 10.06
N ALA A 31 -23.97 17.26 10.80
CA ALA A 31 -24.12 17.28 12.25
C ALA A 31 -25.56 17.70 12.59
N ILE A 32 -26.35 16.79 13.14
CA ILE A 32 -27.73 17.05 13.56
C ILE A 32 -27.76 17.81 14.88
N ASP A 33 -26.88 17.41 15.78
CA ASP A 33 -26.64 18.01 17.07
C ASP A 33 -25.19 17.75 17.55
N GLU A 34 -24.86 18.07 18.81
CA GLU A 34 -23.50 17.92 19.36
C GLU A 34 -23.01 16.47 19.43
N LEU A 35 -23.90 15.48 19.39
CA LEU A 35 -23.59 14.06 19.56
C LEU A 35 -23.99 13.20 18.38
N THR A 36 -24.72 13.77 17.39
CA THR A 36 -25.30 13.03 16.27
C THR A 36 -24.74 13.50 14.94
N LEU A 37 -24.05 12.61 14.26
CA LEU A 37 -23.61 12.77 12.87
C LEU A 37 -24.46 11.88 11.95
N GLU A 38 -25.14 12.49 11.00
CA GLU A 38 -25.88 11.79 9.94
C GLU A 38 -25.00 11.70 8.69
N VAL A 39 -24.91 10.50 8.13
CA VAL A 39 -24.23 10.25 6.85
C VAL A 39 -25.21 9.63 5.86
N THR A 40 -25.43 10.33 4.75
CA THR A 40 -26.25 9.86 3.62
C THR A 40 -25.32 9.29 2.55
N LEU A 41 -25.61 8.07 2.10
CA LEU A 41 -24.82 7.40 1.07
C LEU A 41 -25.42 7.62 -0.31
N GLU A 42 -24.55 7.66 -1.34
CA GLU A 42 -24.95 7.76 -2.76
C GLU A 42 -25.76 6.54 -3.20
N ASN A 43 -25.32 5.37 -2.78
CA ASN A 43 -25.96 4.08 -3.06
C ASN A 43 -25.88 3.17 -1.83
N PRO A 44 -26.70 2.11 -1.73
CA PRO A 44 -26.54 1.10 -0.71
C PRO A 44 -25.12 0.54 -0.67
N THR A 45 -24.41 0.78 0.44
CA THR A 45 -23.00 0.40 0.60
C THR A 45 -22.86 -0.44 1.88
N PRO A 46 -23.10 -1.77 1.81
CA PRO A 46 -23.14 -2.62 3.01
C PRO A 46 -21.82 -2.71 3.76
N TYR A 47 -20.70 -2.35 3.13
CA TYR A 47 -19.36 -2.31 3.71
C TYR A 47 -18.96 -0.91 4.21
N PHE A 48 -19.86 0.07 4.25
CA PHE A 48 -19.51 1.45 4.61
C PHE A 48 -18.88 1.56 6.01
N LEU A 49 -19.39 0.79 6.98
CA LEU A 49 -18.83 0.81 8.34
C LEU A 49 -17.38 0.29 8.39
N GLN A 50 -17.01 -0.67 7.54
CA GLN A 50 -15.61 -1.13 7.44
C GLN A 50 -14.68 -0.05 6.85
N LEU A 51 -15.20 0.85 6.00
CA LEU A 51 -14.40 1.97 5.49
C LEU A 51 -14.01 2.96 6.59
N LEU A 52 -14.79 3.07 7.66
CA LEU A 52 -14.52 3.98 8.78
C LEU A 52 -13.27 3.56 9.58
N ASP A 53 -12.82 2.32 9.45
CA ASP A 53 -11.58 1.83 10.07
C ASP A 53 -10.31 2.35 9.36
N HIS A 54 -10.45 2.91 8.16
CA HIS A 54 -9.33 3.50 7.45
C HIS A 54 -8.92 4.85 8.06
N TYR A 55 -7.64 5.03 8.32
CA TYR A 55 -7.11 6.21 9.03
C TYR A 55 -7.49 7.57 8.40
N SER A 56 -7.83 7.63 7.11
CA SER A 56 -8.34 8.87 6.50
C SER A 56 -9.71 9.30 7.03
N MET A 57 -10.47 8.37 7.64
CA MET A 57 -11.78 8.62 8.24
C MET A 57 -11.69 9.01 9.71
N PHE A 58 -10.51 8.96 10.32
CA PHE A 58 -10.35 9.30 11.73
C PHE A 58 -10.64 10.78 11.97
N PRO A 59 -11.37 11.12 13.04
CA PRO A 59 -11.69 12.51 13.37
C PRO A 59 -10.43 13.29 13.71
N VAL A 60 -10.39 14.54 13.27
CA VAL A 60 -9.30 15.48 13.55
C VAL A 60 -9.82 16.68 14.35
N HIS A 61 -8.95 17.25 15.17
CA HIS A 61 -9.33 18.37 16.04
C HIS A 61 -9.27 19.70 15.26
N LYS A 62 -10.43 20.15 14.77
CA LYS A 62 -10.59 21.37 13.97
C LYS A 62 -9.91 22.59 14.58
N PRO A 63 -10.10 22.95 15.89
CA PRO A 63 -9.45 24.12 16.47
C PRO A 63 -7.92 24.08 16.40
N THR A 64 -7.30 22.89 16.50
CA THR A 64 -5.84 22.76 16.34
C THR A 64 -5.42 23.01 14.90
N ILE A 65 -6.17 22.51 13.92
CA ILE A 65 -5.88 22.75 12.50
C ILE A 65 -5.94 24.25 12.20
N GLU A 66 -7.02 24.91 12.58
CA GLU A 66 -7.25 26.35 12.34
C GLU A 66 -6.22 27.25 13.04
N LYS A 67 -5.68 26.82 14.19
CA LYS A 67 -4.60 27.53 14.89
C LYS A 67 -3.29 27.58 14.11
N PHE A 68 -3.02 26.59 13.27
CA PHE A 68 -1.76 26.44 12.53
C PHE A 68 -1.89 26.57 11.02
N GLY A 69 -3.05 26.96 10.49
CA GLY A 69 -3.38 27.13 9.09
C GLY A 69 -4.83 26.78 8.78
N GLY A 70 -5.17 26.60 7.51
CA GLY A 70 -6.50 26.14 7.08
C GLY A 70 -6.57 24.63 6.89
N ALA A 71 -7.79 24.09 6.81
CA ALA A 71 -8.01 22.66 6.53
C ALA A 71 -7.58 22.26 5.11
N ASP A 72 -7.45 23.22 4.21
CA ASP A 72 -7.00 23.12 2.83
C ASP A 72 -5.48 23.30 2.66
N GLU A 73 -4.78 23.77 3.69
CA GLU A 73 -3.35 23.96 3.67
C GLU A 73 -2.60 22.66 3.98
N ARG A 74 -1.52 22.39 3.21
CA ARG A 74 -0.64 21.24 3.43
C ARG A 74 0.63 21.64 4.17
N GLY A 75 1.18 20.71 4.96
CA GLY A 75 2.48 20.89 5.63
C GLY A 75 2.44 21.85 6.81
N THR A 76 1.27 22.18 7.32
CA THR A 76 1.12 23.03 8.50
C THR A 76 1.56 22.31 9.77
N ARG A 77 1.88 23.06 10.82
CA ARG A 77 2.48 22.53 12.05
C ARG A 77 1.50 21.86 13.02
N TRP A 78 0.22 21.70 12.67
CA TRP A 78 -0.74 21.05 13.57
C TRP A 78 -0.42 19.58 13.87
N THR A 79 0.32 18.90 12.96
CA THR A 79 0.75 17.50 13.12
C THR A 79 2.05 17.34 13.93
N TYR A 80 2.71 18.42 14.32
CA TYR A 80 3.98 18.34 15.04
C TYR A 80 3.79 17.89 16.48
N ALA A 81 4.82 17.26 17.03
CA ALA A 81 4.87 16.93 18.45
C ALA A 81 4.59 18.18 19.32
N GLY A 82 3.73 18.02 20.31
CA GLY A 82 3.24 19.10 21.14
C GLY A 82 2.07 19.92 20.59
N ASN A 83 1.77 19.81 19.29
CA ASN A 83 0.62 20.48 18.67
C ASN A 83 -0.52 19.51 18.37
N LEU A 84 -0.18 18.28 17.94
CA LEU A 84 -1.15 17.26 17.57
C LEU A 84 -2.06 16.90 18.75
N VAL A 85 -3.36 17.11 18.55
CA VAL A 85 -4.41 16.64 19.46
C VAL A 85 -5.05 15.39 18.85
N SER A 86 -5.15 14.32 19.64
CA SER A 86 -5.70 13.04 19.22
C SER A 86 -6.58 12.45 20.32
N ASN A 87 -7.64 11.76 19.91
CA ASN A 87 -8.49 10.96 20.79
C ASN A 87 -8.09 9.47 20.82
N GLY A 88 -6.98 9.11 20.18
CA GLY A 88 -6.45 7.73 20.16
C GLY A 88 -5.75 7.29 21.45
N PRO A 89 -5.33 6.02 21.52
CA PRO A 89 -4.72 5.42 22.72
C PRO A 89 -3.33 5.99 23.07
N PHE A 90 -2.67 6.65 22.11
CA PHE A 90 -1.35 7.26 22.30
C PHE A 90 -1.34 8.70 21.80
N LYS A 91 -0.47 9.52 22.40
CA LYS A 91 -0.17 10.90 22.02
C LYS A 91 1.24 11.00 21.47
N LEU A 92 1.44 11.76 20.40
CA LEU A 92 2.75 12.07 19.85
C LEU A 92 3.49 13.04 20.79
N THR A 93 4.62 12.61 21.34
CA THR A 93 5.44 13.41 22.24
C THR A 93 6.73 13.91 21.62
N GLU A 94 7.34 13.10 20.73
CA GLU A 94 8.58 13.48 20.03
C GLU A 94 8.52 13.03 18.56
N TRP A 95 9.08 13.85 17.67
CA TRP A 95 9.32 13.48 16.29
C TRP A 95 10.64 14.09 15.84
N GLU A 96 11.68 13.28 15.83
CA GLU A 96 12.98 13.65 15.29
C GLU A 96 13.17 12.98 13.93
N ILE A 97 13.30 13.80 12.87
CA ILE A 97 13.42 13.31 11.50
C ILE A 97 14.64 12.38 11.39
N ASN A 98 14.44 11.21 10.76
CA ASN A 98 15.44 10.16 10.56
C ASN A 98 16.01 9.55 11.85
N ARG A 99 15.46 9.85 13.02
CA ARG A 99 15.94 9.33 14.29
C ARG A 99 14.87 8.53 15.02
N SER A 100 13.76 9.14 15.38
CA SER A 100 12.70 8.46 16.11
C SER A 100 11.36 9.21 16.08
N VAL A 101 10.28 8.46 16.18
CA VAL A 101 8.96 8.98 16.54
C VAL A 101 8.56 8.33 17.86
N VAL A 102 8.19 9.14 18.85
CA VAL A 102 7.82 8.67 20.18
C VAL A 102 6.37 9.00 20.46
N VAL A 103 5.64 8.01 20.90
CA VAL A 103 4.27 8.19 21.39
C VAL A 103 4.14 7.64 22.80
N GLU A 104 3.35 8.32 23.62
CA GLU A 104 3.07 7.94 25.02
C GLU A 104 1.58 7.69 25.23
N LYS A 105 1.25 6.83 26.17
CA LYS A 105 -0.11 6.48 26.54
C LYS A 105 -0.95 7.74 26.78
N ASN A 106 -2.12 7.78 26.16
CA ASN A 106 -3.06 8.87 26.31
C ASN A 106 -4.03 8.58 27.47
N SER A 107 -3.87 9.28 28.59
CA SER A 107 -4.75 9.14 29.75
C SER A 107 -6.21 9.55 29.51
N PHE A 108 -6.48 10.32 28.45
CA PHE A 108 -7.83 10.75 28.07
C PHE A 108 -8.49 9.82 27.05
N TYR A 109 -7.81 8.75 26.64
CA TYR A 109 -8.41 7.75 25.76
C TYR A 109 -9.53 7.00 26.49
N TYR A 110 -10.69 6.85 25.86
CA TYR A 110 -11.89 6.29 26.50
C TYR A 110 -11.69 4.87 27.08
N ALA A 111 -10.83 4.05 26.45
CA ALA A 111 -10.47 2.71 26.91
C ALA A 111 -9.01 2.67 27.45
N ASN A 112 -8.57 3.73 28.12
CA ASN A 112 -7.21 3.85 28.62
C ASN A 112 -6.77 2.68 29.52
N GLU A 113 -7.66 2.10 30.31
CA GLU A 113 -7.36 0.97 31.19
C GLU A 113 -6.96 -0.31 30.42
N ASP A 114 -7.40 -0.45 29.17
CA ASP A 114 -7.04 -1.57 28.31
C ASP A 114 -5.67 -1.41 27.65
N VAL A 115 -5.14 -0.20 27.60
CA VAL A 115 -3.83 0.08 26.99
C VAL A 115 -2.72 -0.31 27.96
N LYS A 116 -1.96 -1.33 27.62
CA LYS A 116 -0.90 -1.90 28.47
C LYS A 116 0.46 -1.22 28.32
N LEU A 117 0.76 -0.71 27.11
CA LEU A 117 2.02 -0.03 26.84
C LEU A 117 1.96 1.43 27.30
N ASN A 118 3.01 1.90 27.96
CA ASN A 118 3.12 3.30 28.38
C ASN A 118 3.77 4.18 27.30
N ARG A 119 4.69 3.59 26.52
CA ARG A 119 5.47 4.30 25.50
C ARG A 119 5.80 3.38 24.35
N ILE A 120 5.78 3.91 23.11
CA ILE A 120 6.25 3.23 21.90
C ILE A 120 7.23 4.16 21.21
N ILE A 121 8.37 3.61 20.78
CA ILE A 121 9.41 4.32 20.04
C ILE A 121 9.53 3.65 18.68
N PHE A 122 9.29 4.41 17.60
CA PHE A 122 9.50 3.96 16.23
C PHE A 122 10.84 4.48 15.74
N TYR A 123 11.67 3.59 15.22
CA TYR A 123 12.94 3.91 14.59
C TYR A 123 12.77 3.79 13.06
N PRO A 124 12.83 4.90 12.30
CA PRO A 124 12.69 4.89 10.85
C PRO A 124 13.97 4.31 10.21
N THR A 125 13.99 3.00 10.03
CA THR A 125 15.13 2.28 9.43
C THR A 125 14.70 1.79 8.04
N GLU A 126 15.34 2.28 6.98
CA GLU A 126 15.04 1.89 5.60
C GLU A 126 15.69 0.55 5.22
N ASN A 127 16.81 0.21 5.85
CA ASN A 127 17.56 -1.00 5.54
C ASN A 127 17.13 -2.17 6.44
N GLY A 128 16.43 -3.15 5.87
CA GLY A 128 15.92 -4.33 6.60
C GLY A 128 17.02 -5.18 7.26
N THR A 129 18.24 -5.23 6.68
CA THR A 129 19.36 -5.95 7.31
C THR A 129 19.83 -5.23 8.58
N THR A 130 19.82 -3.92 8.59
CA THR A 130 20.13 -3.13 9.77
C THR A 130 19.05 -3.31 10.84
N GLU A 131 17.79 -3.28 10.47
CA GLU A 131 16.65 -3.51 11.35
C GLU A 131 16.72 -4.92 12.00
N GLU A 132 17.00 -5.95 11.21
CA GLU A 132 17.17 -7.33 11.71
C GLU A 132 18.33 -7.44 12.71
N ARG A 133 19.46 -6.78 12.44
CA ARG A 133 20.59 -6.75 13.38
C ARG A 133 20.24 -6.05 14.69
N MET A 134 19.51 -4.94 14.64
CA MET A 134 19.03 -4.24 15.84
C MET A 134 18.08 -5.12 16.65
N PHE A 135 17.20 -5.87 16.00
CA PHE A 135 16.31 -6.83 16.64
C PHE A 135 17.13 -7.93 17.36
N ARG A 136 18.07 -8.57 16.68
CA ARG A 136 18.94 -9.60 17.26
C ARG A 136 19.82 -9.08 18.41
N ALA A 137 20.18 -7.80 18.36
CA ALA A 137 20.92 -7.14 19.45
C ALA A 137 20.02 -6.74 20.63
N GLY A 138 18.71 -7.03 20.58
CA GLY A 138 17.76 -6.68 21.64
C GLY A 138 17.42 -5.18 21.70
N GLN A 139 17.73 -4.42 20.64
CA GLN A 139 17.41 -3.00 20.55
C GLN A 139 15.99 -2.74 20.07
N LEU A 140 15.40 -3.70 19.34
CA LEU A 140 14.03 -3.66 18.88
C LEU A 140 13.24 -4.84 19.44
N HIS A 141 11.97 -4.60 19.78
CA HIS A 141 11.02 -5.64 20.20
C HIS A 141 10.25 -6.22 19.01
N TYR A 142 10.19 -5.47 17.91
CA TYR A 142 9.43 -5.82 16.71
C TYR A 142 10.10 -5.22 15.48
N THR A 143 10.09 -5.97 14.38
CA THR A 143 10.48 -5.50 13.05
C THR A 143 9.29 -5.66 12.10
N ASN A 144 9.16 -4.78 11.13
CA ASN A 144 8.08 -4.85 10.16
C ASN A 144 8.33 -5.95 9.11
N ASP A 145 9.57 -6.07 8.68
CA ASP A 145 10.00 -7.03 7.66
C ASP A 145 11.19 -7.87 8.12
N VAL A 146 11.31 -9.06 7.57
CA VAL A 146 12.49 -9.92 7.71
C VAL A 146 13.21 -10.00 6.36
N PRO A 147 14.52 -9.73 6.28
CA PRO A 147 15.26 -9.88 5.02
C PRO A 147 15.07 -11.26 4.41
N ILE A 148 14.80 -11.30 3.10
CA ILE A 148 14.45 -12.54 2.38
C ILE A 148 15.52 -13.63 2.59
N ASP A 149 16.79 -13.25 2.57
CA ASP A 149 17.93 -14.16 2.78
C ASP A 149 18.01 -14.72 4.20
N LYS A 150 17.29 -14.16 5.16
CA LYS A 150 17.23 -14.61 6.55
C LYS A 150 16.03 -15.50 6.86
N ILE A 151 14.97 -15.44 6.10
CA ILE A 151 13.71 -16.16 6.36
C ILE A 151 13.97 -17.65 6.53
N GLU A 152 14.72 -18.28 5.62
CA GLU A 152 15.01 -19.70 5.67
C GLU A 152 15.86 -20.06 6.90
N SER A 153 16.81 -19.23 7.29
CA SER A 153 17.61 -19.41 8.49
C SER A 153 16.75 -19.42 9.77
N TYR A 154 15.83 -18.47 9.90
CA TYR A 154 14.88 -18.43 11.02
C TYR A 154 13.92 -19.62 11.01
N ARG A 155 13.43 -20.01 9.83
CA ARG A 155 12.52 -21.15 9.65
C ARG A 155 13.20 -22.46 10.05
N SER A 156 14.40 -22.72 9.54
CA SER A 156 15.17 -23.94 9.81
C SER A 156 15.61 -24.04 11.27
N ALA A 157 15.87 -22.92 11.93
CA ALA A 157 16.16 -22.86 13.35
C ALA A 157 14.92 -23.05 14.24
N GLY A 158 13.71 -23.03 13.67
CA GLY A 158 12.47 -23.08 14.42
C GLY A 158 12.25 -21.85 15.32
N ASP A 159 12.83 -20.70 14.94
CA ASP A 159 12.81 -19.50 15.76
C ASP A 159 11.38 -18.95 15.86
N GLN A 160 10.86 -18.88 17.10
CA GLN A 160 9.51 -18.43 17.39
C GLN A 160 9.33 -16.92 17.18
N ALA A 161 10.41 -16.17 17.00
CA ALA A 161 10.35 -14.74 16.67
C ALA A 161 9.87 -14.51 15.24
N LEU A 162 10.14 -15.44 14.30
CA LEU A 162 9.62 -15.37 12.94
C LEU A 162 8.10 -15.63 12.95
N LYS A 163 7.34 -14.64 12.51
CA LYS A 163 5.89 -14.76 12.31
C LYS A 163 5.57 -14.53 10.84
N ILE A 164 5.04 -15.56 10.18
CA ILE A 164 4.52 -15.46 8.81
C ILE A 164 3.02 -15.64 8.91
N THR A 165 2.28 -14.58 8.56
CA THR A 165 0.82 -14.54 8.65
C THR A 165 0.21 -14.12 7.32
N PRO A 166 -1.01 -14.59 6.98
CA PRO A 166 -1.73 -14.11 5.80
C PRO A 166 -1.91 -12.60 5.84
N TYR A 167 -1.74 -11.96 4.70
CA TYR A 167 -1.98 -10.54 4.49
C TYR A 167 -2.96 -10.33 3.34
N LEU A 168 -4.02 -9.56 3.58
CA LEU A 168 -5.01 -9.25 2.57
C LEU A 168 -4.50 -8.11 1.67
N GLY A 169 -3.67 -8.44 0.72
CA GLY A 169 -3.10 -7.48 -0.21
C GLY A 169 -2.51 -8.15 -1.44
N THR A 170 -2.43 -7.40 -2.53
CA THR A 170 -1.81 -7.83 -3.78
C THR A 170 -0.70 -6.86 -4.15
N TYR A 171 0.51 -7.37 -4.33
CA TYR A 171 1.59 -6.62 -4.96
C TYR A 171 1.41 -6.65 -6.47
N PHE A 172 1.39 -5.48 -7.10
CA PHE A 172 1.13 -5.36 -8.53
C PHE A 172 1.92 -4.22 -9.17
N TYR A 173 2.18 -4.34 -10.46
CA TYR A 173 2.75 -3.28 -11.26
C TYR A 173 1.65 -2.47 -11.93
N ARG A 174 1.80 -1.15 -11.89
CA ARG A 174 0.95 -0.22 -12.65
C ARG A 174 1.59 0.06 -13.98
N ILE A 175 0.87 -0.17 -15.05
CA ILE A 175 1.32 0.17 -16.39
C ILE A 175 0.82 1.57 -16.73
N ASN A 176 1.76 2.49 -17.04
CA ASN A 176 1.40 3.83 -17.47
C ASN A 176 0.89 3.82 -18.90
N THR A 177 -0.41 3.87 -19.08
CA THR A 177 -1.07 3.88 -20.39
C THR A 177 -0.97 5.21 -21.15
N SER A 178 -0.35 6.24 -20.57
CA SER A 178 0.00 7.48 -21.33
C SER A 178 1.22 7.27 -22.22
N VAL A 179 2.02 6.23 -21.98
CA VAL A 179 3.18 5.87 -22.79
C VAL A 179 2.67 5.11 -24.05
N ILE A 180 3.05 5.61 -25.23
CA ILE A 180 2.43 5.21 -26.52
C ILE A 180 2.45 3.69 -26.73
N HIS A 181 3.61 3.03 -26.62
CA HIS A 181 3.73 1.58 -26.82
C HIS A 181 3.03 0.74 -25.75
N LEU A 182 2.72 1.32 -24.59
CA LEU A 182 1.96 0.67 -23.52
C LEU A 182 0.45 0.90 -23.61
N GLN A 183 -0.03 1.68 -24.58
CA GLN A 183 -1.47 1.89 -24.83
C GLN A 183 -2.15 0.67 -25.43
N ASP A 184 -1.40 -0.14 -26.20
CA ASP A 184 -1.95 -1.35 -26.80
C ASP A 184 -2.19 -2.43 -25.72
N PRO A 185 -3.42 -2.92 -25.56
CA PRO A 185 -3.72 -3.97 -24.58
C PRO A 185 -3.01 -5.30 -24.87
N ARG A 186 -2.62 -5.56 -26.14
CA ARG A 186 -1.86 -6.76 -26.52
C ARG A 186 -0.46 -6.72 -25.89
N VAL A 187 0.20 -5.57 -25.93
CA VAL A 187 1.49 -5.34 -25.26
C VAL A 187 1.38 -5.59 -23.76
N ARG A 188 0.41 -4.97 -23.10
CA ARG A 188 0.22 -5.15 -21.64
C ARG A 188 -0.07 -6.60 -21.26
N ARG A 189 -0.84 -7.32 -22.08
CA ARG A 189 -1.11 -8.75 -21.87
C ARG A 189 0.16 -9.57 -22.05
N ALA A 190 0.95 -9.31 -23.10
CA ALA A 190 2.22 -9.99 -23.33
C ALA A 190 3.17 -9.84 -22.12
N LEU A 191 3.34 -8.61 -21.61
CA LEU A 191 4.12 -8.34 -20.43
C LEU A 191 3.61 -9.11 -19.19
N ALA A 192 2.30 -9.17 -18.99
CA ALA A 192 1.70 -9.87 -17.85
C ALA A 192 1.81 -11.40 -17.95
N MET A 193 1.69 -11.96 -19.17
CA MET A 193 1.71 -13.42 -19.41
C MET A 193 3.10 -14.02 -19.38
N THR A 194 4.15 -13.22 -19.43
CA THR A 194 5.55 -13.67 -19.32
C THR A 194 6.13 -13.54 -17.92
N ILE A 195 5.34 -13.15 -16.95
CA ILE A 195 5.74 -13.16 -15.53
C ILE A 195 5.39 -14.52 -14.92
N ASP A 196 6.40 -15.32 -14.61
CA ASP A 196 6.27 -16.57 -13.86
C ASP A 196 6.10 -16.24 -12.36
N ARG A 197 4.85 -16.26 -11.91
CA ARG A 197 4.50 -15.87 -10.54
C ARG A 197 4.85 -16.94 -9.52
N GLU A 198 4.83 -18.21 -9.91
CA GLU A 198 5.28 -19.32 -9.08
C GLU A 198 6.79 -19.19 -8.80
N LEU A 199 7.58 -18.96 -9.83
CA LEU A 199 9.02 -18.74 -9.67
C LEU A 199 9.30 -17.53 -8.77
N LEU A 200 8.56 -16.43 -8.94
CA LEU A 200 8.71 -15.24 -8.08
C LEU A 200 8.41 -15.55 -6.62
N THR A 201 7.34 -16.26 -6.31
CA THR A 201 6.94 -16.54 -4.93
C THR A 201 7.78 -17.62 -4.28
N GLU A 202 8.14 -18.67 -5.01
CA GLU A 202 8.84 -19.83 -4.46
C GLU A 202 10.35 -19.66 -4.44
N GLN A 203 10.94 -18.99 -5.44
CA GLN A 203 12.40 -18.94 -5.58
C GLN A 203 12.99 -17.56 -5.28
N VAL A 204 12.24 -16.47 -5.53
CA VAL A 204 12.72 -15.12 -5.28
C VAL A 204 12.31 -14.63 -3.89
N LEU A 205 11.03 -14.71 -3.52
CA LEU A 205 10.51 -14.18 -2.26
C LEU A 205 10.57 -15.15 -1.09
N LYS A 206 10.24 -16.42 -1.28
CA LYS A 206 10.40 -17.55 -0.30
C LYS A 206 9.70 -17.39 1.05
N ALA A 207 8.81 -16.41 1.21
CA ALA A 207 8.17 -16.13 2.49
C ALA A 207 6.72 -16.65 2.59
N GLY A 208 6.27 -17.47 1.61
CA GLY A 208 4.92 -18.05 1.61
C GLY A 208 3.89 -17.19 0.90
N GLN A 209 4.32 -16.21 0.11
CA GLN A 209 3.42 -15.44 -0.77
C GLN A 209 2.72 -16.37 -1.75
N ILE A 210 1.46 -16.02 -2.08
CA ILE A 210 0.63 -16.76 -3.03
C ILE A 210 0.73 -16.09 -4.41
N PRO A 211 0.97 -16.85 -5.51
CA PRO A 211 0.97 -16.30 -6.86
C PRO A 211 -0.36 -15.60 -7.18
N ALA A 212 -0.30 -14.32 -7.58
CA ALA A 212 -1.49 -13.52 -7.85
C ALA A 212 -1.83 -13.49 -9.34
N TYR A 213 -2.89 -14.18 -9.73
CA TYR A 213 -3.43 -14.20 -11.09
C TYR A 213 -4.61 -13.24 -11.31
N ALA A 214 -5.03 -12.56 -10.24
CA ALA A 214 -6.07 -11.55 -10.23
C ALA A 214 -5.73 -10.46 -9.23
N MET A 215 -6.39 -9.29 -9.35
CA MET A 215 -6.16 -8.17 -8.44
C MET A 215 -6.64 -8.45 -7.02
N THR A 216 -7.79 -9.09 -6.88
CA THR A 216 -8.33 -9.46 -5.57
C THR A 216 -7.67 -10.76 -5.12
N PRO A 217 -7.12 -10.82 -3.89
CA PRO A 217 -6.57 -12.04 -3.33
C PRO A 217 -7.60 -13.18 -3.32
N PRO A 218 -7.15 -14.44 -3.45
CA PRO A 218 -8.06 -15.59 -3.42
C PRO A 218 -8.81 -15.64 -2.07
N ASP A 219 -10.01 -16.19 -2.12
CA ASP A 219 -10.89 -16.43 -0.95
C ASP A 219 -11.30 -15.16 -0.15
N THR A 220 -11.14 -13.98 -0.74
CA THR A 220 -11.60 -12.72 -0.14
C THR A 220 -13.13 -12.71 -0.07
N LEU A 221 -13.70 -12.99 1.10
CA LEU A 221 -15.15 -13.03 1.35
C LEU A 221 -15.93 -13.91 0.33
N GLY A 222 -15.32 -15.00 -0.13
CA GLY A 222 -15.90 -15.90 -1.13
C GLY A 222 -15.85 -15.38 -2.57
N TYR A 223 -15.15 -14.27 -2.83
CA TYR A 223 -14.96 -13.77 -4.19
C TYR A 223 -13.98 -14.64 -4.97
N HIS A 224 -14.38 -15.02 -6.17
CA HIS A 224 -13.53 -15.72 -7.14
C HIS A 224 -13.42 -14.88 -8.41
N ALA A 225 -12.20 -14.54 -8.79
CA ALA A 225 -11.96 -13.76 -10.00
C ALA A 225 -12.40 -14.55 -11.25
N PRO A 226 -13.26 -13.97 -12.12
CA PRO A 226 -13.76 -14.65 -13.31
C PRO A 226 -12.69 -14.81 -14.39
N VAL A 227 -11.67 -13.95 -14.39
CA VAL A 227 -10.57 -13.96 -15.35
C VAL A 227 -9.26 -14.02 -14.59
N LYS A 228 -8.38 -14.90 -15.01
CA LYS A 228 -7.03 -15.05 -14.49
C LYS A 228 -6.03 -14.98 -15.64
N PHE A 229 -4.89 -14.33 -15.40
CA PHE A 229 -3.76 -14.42 -16.31
C PHE A 229 -2.96 -15.68 -15.99
N SER A 230 -2.62 -16.46 -17.02
CA SER A 230 -1.68 -17.58 -16.88
C SER A 230 -0.30 -17.18 -17.39
N PHE A 231 0.73 -17.88 -16.94
CA PHE A 231 2.05 -17.85 -17.54
C PHE A 231 1.98 -18.57 -18.90
N ASP A 232 2.15 -17.82 -20.00
CA ASP A 232 2.08 -18.33 -21.38
C ASP A 232 2.96 -17.47 -22.30
N PRO A 233 4.28 -17.74 -22.30
CA PRO A 233 5.23 -17.00 -23.13
C PRO A 233 4.99 -17.13 -24.63
N GLU A 234 4.40 -18.25 -25.10
CA GLU A 234 4.12 -18.46 -26.54
C GLU A 234 3.02 -17.49 -27.01
N THR A 235 1.88 -17.47 -26.32
CA THR A 235 0.82 -16.50 -26.61
C THR A 235 1.31 -15.06 -26.43
N ALA A 236 2.15 -14.80 -25.44
CA ALA A 236 2.69 -13.46 -25.22
C ALA A 236 3.55 -12.98 -26.40
N ARG A 237 4.46 -13.83 -26.94
CA ARG A 237 5.25 -13.47 -28.12
C ARG A 237 4.37 -13.19 -29.34
N ARG A 238 3.36 -14.00 -29.55
CA ARG A 238 2.40 -13.76 -30.64
C ARG A 238 1.68 -12.42 -30.49
N LEU A 239 1.18 -12.10 -29.30
CA LEU A 239 0.51 -10.82 -29.01
C LEU A 239 1.44 -9.63 -29.22
N LEU A 240 2.71 -9.75 -28.82
CA LEU A 240 3.71 -8.70 -29.00
C LEU A 240 4.04 -8.49 -30.48
N ALA A 241 4.17 -9.58 -31.26
CA ALA A 241 4.39 -9.52 -32.70
C ALA A 241 3.18 -8.90 -33.43
N GLU A 242 1.94 -9.28 -33.08
CA GLU A 242 0.70 -8.67 -33.60
C GLU A 242 0.58 -7.17 -33.26
N ALA A 243 1.23 -6.73 -32.17
CA ALA A 243 1.32 -5.32 -31.80
C ALA A 243 2.43 -4.55 -32.53
N GLY A 244 3.19 -5.23 -33.41
CA GLY A 244 4.23 -4.62 -34.24
C GLY A 244 5.67 -4.80 -33.73
N TYR A 245 5.87 -5.65 -32.73
CA TYR A 245 7.19 -5.89 -32.11
C TYR A 245 7.57 -7.39 -32.12
N PRO A 246 7.74 -8.02 -33.31
CA PRO A 246 8.15 -9.42 -33.39
C PRO A 246 9.50 -9.63 -32.69
N ASP A 247 9.59 -10.62 -31.79
CA ASP A 247 10.78 -10.94 -31.00
C ASP A 247 11.36 -9.74 -30.22
N GLY A 248 10.53 -8.74 -29.95
CA GLY A 248 10.92 -7.50 -29.26
C GLY A 248 11.61 -6.46 -30.15
N GLU A 249 11.74 -6.72 -31.45
CA GLU A 249 12.38 -5.79 -32.38
C GLU A 249 11.67 -4.44 -32.42
N GLY A 250 12.43 -3.36 -32.22
CA GLY A 250 11.90 -1.99 -32.21
C GLY A 250 11.07 -1.63 -30.97
N PHE A 251 10.94 -2.53 -29.97
CA PHE A 251 10.27 -2.19 -28.72
C PHE A 251 11.06 -1.12 -27.96
N PRO A 252 10.43 0.02 -27.59
CA PRO A 252 11.14 1.08 -26.89
C PRO A 252 11.62 0.63 -25.52
N VAL A 253 12.79 1.13 -25.09
CA VAL A 253 13.28 0.93 -23.73
C VAL A 253 12.22 1.42 -22.75
N THR A 254 11.87 0.57 -21.82
CA THR A 254 10.82 0.81 -20.83
C THR A 254 11.42 0.72 -19.44
N GLU A 255 10.94 1.57 -18.53
CA GLU A 255 11.43 1.61 -17.14
C GLU A 255 10.50 0.84 -16.20
N ILE A 256 11.10 0.12 -15.25
CA ILE A 256 10.43 -0.37 -14.05
C ILE A 256 10.87 0.52 -12.89
N LEU A 257 9.95 1.35 -12.39
CA LEU A 257 10.15 2.16 -11.20
C LEU A 257 9.74 1.36 -9.95
N TYR A 258 10.63 1.27 -8.98
CA TYR A 258 10.38 0.64 -7.70
C TYR A 258 10.98 1.47 -6.55
N ASN A 259 10.50 1.24 -5.31
CA ASN A 259 11.04 1.91 -4.13
C ASN A 259 12.28 1.20 -3.59
N THR A 260 12.94 1.77 -2.58
CA THR A 260 14.20 1.27 -1.97
C THR A 260 14.08 -0.08 -1.24
N ASN A 261 12.94 -0.76 -1.30
CA ASN A 261 12.72 -2.07 -0.67
C ASN A 261 13.46 -3.18 -1.44
N GLU A 262 14.30 -3.96 -0.74
CA GLU A 262 15.10 -5.05 -1.32
C GLU A 262 14.26 -6.17 -1.97
N ALA A 263 13.10 -6.50 -1.42
CA ALA A 263 12.20 -7.49 -2.01
C ALA A 263 11.66 -7.00 -3.35
N HIS A 264 11.25 -5.73 -3.42
CA HIS A 264 10.77 -5.13 -4.67
C HIS A 264 11.85 -5.06 -5.73
N ARG A 265 13.09 -4.74 -5.34
CA ARG A 265 14.25 -4.77 -6.24
C ARG A 265 14.48 -6.17 -6.82
N LYS A 266 14.47 -7.22 -5.98
CA LYS A 266 14.65 -8.61 -6.45
C LYS A 266 13.54 -9.03 -7.41
N VAL A 267 12.29 -8.66 -7.16
CA VAL A 267 11.17 -8.89 -8.08
C VAL A 267 11.38 -8.14 -9.39
N ALA A 268 11.79 -6.87 -9.35
CA ALA A 268 12.04 -6.08 -10.56
C ALA A 268 13.14 -6.68 -11.44
N VAL A 269 14.25 -7.11 -10.84
CA VAL A 269 15.34 -7.81 -11.54
C VAL A 269 14.87 -9.11 -12.19
N ALA A 270 14.08 -9.91 -11.47
CA ALA A 270 13.55 -11.17 -12.01
C ALA A 270 12.58 -10.92 -13.19
N ILE A 271 11.70 -9.92 -13.09
CA ILE A 271 10.78 -9.54 -14.18
C ILE A 271 11.55 -9.00 -15.38
N GLN A 272 12.57 -8.15 -15.18
CA GLN A 272 13.45 -7.67 -16.23
C GLN A 272 14.06 -8.85 -17.03
N GLN A 273 14.57 -9.86 -16.32
CA GLN A 273 15.13 -11.06 -16.93
C GLN A 273 14.05 -11.86 -17.69
N MET A 274 12.89 -12.08 -17.09
CA MET A 274 11.77 -12.79 -17.73
C MET A 274 11.32 -12.11 -19.04
N TRP A 275 11.25 -10.78 -19.05
CA TRP A 275 10.87 -10.03 -20.25
C TRP A 275 11.96 -10.07 -21.32
N GLN A 276 13.23 -10.02 -20.93
CA GLN A 276 14.34 -10.18 -21.87
C GLN A 276 14.36 -11.59 -22.49
N GLU A 277 14.20 -12.64 -21.67
CA GLU A 277 14.26 -14.04 -22.15
C GLU A 277 13.03 -14.44 -22.97
N ASN A 278 11.85 -14.00 -22.58
CA ASN A 278 10.61 -14.43 -23.19
C ASN A 278 10.13 -13.53 -24.33
N LEU A 279 10.47 -12.24 -24.33
CA LEU A 279 9.95 -11.26 -25.29
C LEU A 279 11.06 -10.53 -26.05
N GLY A 280 12.34 -10.72 -25.71
CA GLY A 280 13.45 -10.01 -26.33
C GLY A 280 13.51 -8.50 -26.02
N ILE A 281 12.76 -8.02 -25.02
CA ILE A 281 12.69 -6.59 -24.70
C ILE A 281 13.66 -6.21 -23.59
N SER A 282 14.25 -5.01 -23.70
CA SER A 282 15.12 -4.43 -22.68
C SER A 282 14.34 -3.48 -21.76
N VAL A 283 14.60 -3.58 -20.48
CA VAL A 283 13.95 -2.77 -19.45
C VAL A 283 15.00 -2.18 -18.52
N GLU A 284 14.87 -0.91 -18.16
CA GLU A 284 15.72 -0.24 -17.17
C GLU A 284 15.05 -0.29 -15.79
N LEU A 285 15.87 -0.42 -14.74
CA LEU A 285 15.42 -0.42 -13.36
C LEU A 285 15.75 0.93 -12.71
N VAL A 286 14.72 1.64 -12.22
CA VAL A 286 14.82 3.00 -11.68
C VAL A 286 14.31 3.07 -10.25
#